data_3925d64aaf1c639f51096a3aaec4d98f
#
_entry.id   3925d64aaf1c639f51096a3aaec4d98f
#
_cell.length_a   1.000
_cell.length_b   1.000
_cell.length_c   1.000
_cell.angle_alpha   90.00
_cell.angle_beta   90.00
_cell.angle_gamma   90.00
#
_symmetry.space_group_name_H-M   'P 1'
#
loop_
_entity.id
_entity.type
_entity.pdbx_description
1 polymer ?
#
loop_
_entity_poly.entity_id
_entity_poly.type
_entity_poly.pdbx_seq_one_letter_code
_entity_poly.pdbx_strand_id
1 'polypeptide(L)'
;MKNTIEYVTVDNNHYLFHLDISFSMFIHPELAKVCGRQSGVDPYYVRKYAYLKDKGFFGEVLPVEFATTLEKSVIENNIAQVPQVSFETTDHCNLNCRYCSLGDLYTFSKKERKNIDPQKALRLLRFLFDVKLEGSEFAIGFFGGEPLVNGRFVEMIVEEAKIGVHYNYQCDIDRSIP
;
A
#
# COMPACT_ATOMS: atom_id res chain seq x y z
N MET A 1 27.75 7.25 -3.18
CA MET A 1 26.38 7.61 -2.81
C MET A 1 25.70 6.32 -2.38
N LYS A 2 25.30 6.21 -1.11
CA LYS A 2 24.74 4.94 -0.59
C LYS A 2 23.26 4.73 -1.00
N ASN A 3 22.55 5.79 -1.38
CA ASN A 3 21.09 5.76 -1.50
C ASN A 3 20.57 6.13 -2.90
N THR A 4 21.42 5.98 -3.91
CA THR A 4 21.05 6.18 -5.31
C THR A 4 21.34 4.95 -6.15
N ILE A 5 20.40 4.59 -7.01
CA ILE A 5 20.53 3.52 -8.00
C ILE A 5 20.48 4.14 -9.38
N GLU A 6 21.48 3.83 -10.21
CA GLU A 6 21.44 4.12 -11.64
C GLU A 6 20.80 2.94 -12.38
N TYR A 7 19.91 3.24 -13.30
CA TYR A 7 19.38 2.25 -14.23
C TYR A 7 19.27 2.82 -15.64
N VAL A 8 19.40 1.94 -16.61
CA VAL A 8 19.37 2.29 -18.03
C VAL A 8 18.23 1.52 -18.69
N THR A 9 17.39 2.23 -19.44
CA THR A 9 16.28 1.60 -20.19
C THR A 9 16.77 0.91 -21.46
N VAL A 10 15.90 0.14 -22.10
CA VAL A 10 16.16 -0.52 -23.39
C VAL A 10 16.53 0.50 -24.47
N ASP A 11 15.97 1.72 -24.40
CA ASP A 11 16.27 2.82 -25.32
C ASP A 11 17.54 3.62 -24.94
N ASN A 12 18.37 3.06 -24.07
CA ASN A 12 19.61 3.67 -23.58
C ASN A 12 19.44 5.02 -22.86
N ASN A 13 18.27 5.23 -22.25
CA ASN A 13 18.03 6.39 -21.38
C ASN A 13 18.55 6.10 -19.97
N HIS A 14 19.36 7.01 -19.44
CA HIS A 14 19.91 6.88 -18.10
C HIS A 14 19.05 7.59 -17.08
N TYR A 15 18.74 6.92 -15.99
CA TYR A 15 18.00 7.45 -14.86
C TYR A 15 18.76 7.24 -13.56
N LEU A 16 18.56 8.16 -12.64
CA LEU A 16 19.01 8.04 -11.26
C LEU A 16 17.79 8.00 -10.35
N PHE A 17 17.69 6.97 -9.54
CA PHE A 17 16.66 6.84 -8.52
C PHE A 17 17.27 7.08 -7.15
N HIS A 18 16.67 7.99 -6.38
CA HIS A 18 17.05 8.25 -5.00
C HIS A 18 16.11 7.52 -4.05
N LEU A 19 16.65 6.57 -3.29
CA LEU A 19 15.86 5.65 -2.43
C LEU A 19 15.08 6.38 -1.34
N ASP A 20 15.72 7.34 -0.66
CA ASP A 20 15.13 7.94 0.54
C ASP A 20 13.98 8.91 0.24
N ILE A 21 14.05 9.60 -0.89
CA ILE A 21 13.01 10.56 -1.31
C ILE A 21 12.10 9.99 -2.40
N SER A 22 12.30 8.71 -2.77
CA SER A 22 11.53 8.02 -3.83
C SER A 22 11.41 8.82 -5.13
N PHE A 23 12.50 9.50 -5.51
CA PHE A 23 12.55 10.40 -6.65
C PHE A 23 13.39 9.81 -7.78
N SER A 24 12.86 9.81 -9.00
CA SER A 24 13.56 9.38 -10.21
C SER A 24 13.82 10.58 -11.13
N MET A 25 15.04 10.68 -11.66
CA MET A 25 15.46 11.75 -12.54
C MET A 25 16.14 11.18 -13.78
N PHE A 26 15.72 11.67 -14.96
CA PHE A 26 16.45 11.43 -16.20
C PHE A 26 17.77 12.19 -16.18
N ILE A 27 18.86 11.53 -16.47
CA ILE A 27 20.21 12.09 -16.42
C ILE A 27 20.98 11.87 -17.71
N HIS A 28 21.89 12.76 -18.02
CA HIS A 28 22.84 12.55 -19.10
C HIS A 28 23.88 11.46 -18.69
N PRO A 29 24.35 10.59 -19.60
CA PRO A 29 25.35 9.58 -19.28
C PRO A 29 26.63 10.12 -18.62
N GLU A 30 27.10 11.30 -19.02
CA GLU A 30 28.24 11.94 -18.38
C GLU A 30 27.97 12.32 -16.91
N LEU A 31 26.72 12.70 -16.56
CA LEU A 31 26.35 12.92 -15.16
C LEU A 31 26.35 11.61 -14.37
N ALA A 32 25.93 10.51 -14.97
CA ALA A 32 26.00 9.18 -14.38
C ALA A 32 27.45 8.80 -14.02
N LYS A 33 28.42 9.11 -14.90
CA LYS A 33 29.86 8.90 -14.61
C LYS A 33 30.34 9.69 -13.39
N VAL A 34 29.89 10.95 -13.21
CA VAL A 34 30.18 11.74 -12.01
C VAL A 34 29.63 11.06 -10.77
N CYS A 35 28.38 10.60 -10.84
CA CYS A 35 27.72 9.87 -9.77
C CYS A 35 28.49 8.61 -9.39
N GLY A 36 29.00 7.86 -10.39
CA GLY A 36 29.84 6.67 -10.25
C GLY A 36 31.31 6.95 -9.86
N ARG A 37 31.68 8.22 -9.66
CA ARG A 37 33.08 8.65 -9.37
C ARG A 37 34.11 8.21 -10.40
N GLN A 38 33.72 8.14 -11.67
CA GLN A 38 34.62 7.83 -12.76
C GLN A 38 35.53 9.02 -13.07
N SER A 39 36.74 8.74 -13.56
CA SER A 39 37.70 9.76 -14.03
C SER A 39 37.41 10.16 -15.49
N GLY A 40 37.91 11.33 -15.88
CA GLY A 40 37.81 11.79 -17.27
C GLY A 40 36.44 12.36 -17.66
N VAL A 41 35.66 12.82 -16.69
CA VAL A 41 34.34 13.39 -16.94
C VAL A 41 34.45 14.86 -17.32
N ASP A 42 33.60 15.34 -18.23
CA ASP A 42 33.50 16.74 -18.60
C ASP A 42 33.26 17.64 -17.37
N PRO A 43 34.08 18.69 -17.16
CA PRO A 43 33.94 19.63 -16.04
C PRO A 43 32.57 20.29 -15.92
N TYR A 44 31.81 20.39 -17.02
CA TYR A 44 30.42 20.89 -16.98
C TYR A 44 29.54 20.00 -16.11
N TYR A 45 29.62 18.68 -16.27
CA TYR A 45 28.79 17.75 -15.48
C TYR A 45 29.24 17.63 -14.04
N VAL A 46 30.51 17.83 -13.77
CA VAL A 46 31.01 17.94 -12.37
C VAL A 46 30.37 19.15 -11.65
N ARG A 47 30.35 20.34 -12.32
CA ARG A 47 29.67 21.53 -11.77
C ARG A 47 28.15 21.33 -11.65
N LYS A 48 27.52 20.70 -12.65
CA LYS A 48 26.09 20.38 -12.63
C LYS A 48 25.73 19.46 -11.46
N TYR A 49 26.55 18.45 -11.21
CA TYR A 49 26.39 17.56 -10.06
C TYR A 49 26.50 18.34 -8.73
N ALA A 50 27.49 19.17 -8.58
CA ALA A 50 27.68 20.00 -7.39
C ALA A 50 26.47 20.93 -7.15
N TYR A 51 25.96 21.56 -8.20
CA TYR A 51 24.74 22.37 -8.15
C TYR A 51 23.52 21.57 -7.71
N LEU A 52 23.28 20.41 -8.31
CA LEU A 52 22.16 19.55 -7.94
C LEU A 52 22.26 19.06 -6.50
N LYS A 53 23.48 18.74 -6.05
CA LYS A 53 23.75 18.38 -4.65
C LYS A 53 23.43 19.54 -3.68
N ASP A 54 23.81 20.76 -4.02
CA ASP A 54 23.47 21.96 -3.26
C ASP A 54 21.95 22.16 -3.17
N LYS A 55 21.21 21.76 -4.19
CA LYS A 55 19.73 21.77 -4.22
C LYS A 55 19.08 20.57 -3.51
N GLY A 56 19.85 19.72 -2.84
CA GLY A 56 19.37 18.59 -2.06
C GLY A 56 19.13 17.28 -2.84
N PHE A 57 19.37 17.26 -4.17
CA PHE A 57 19.08 16.05 -4.99
C PHE A 57 19.94 14.84 -4.66
N PHE A 58 21.10 15.01 -4.07
CA PHE A 58 22.01 13.91 -3.70
C PHE A 58 22.47 14.02 -2.25
N GLY A 59 21.65 14.67 -1.41
CA GLY A 59 21.89 14.81 0.01
C GLY A 59 21.90 13.45 0.74
N GLU A 60 22.59 13.41 1.86
CA GLU A 60 22.40 12.31 2.79
C GLU A 60 21.06 12.53 3.49
N VAL A 61 20.15 11.60 3.34
CA VAL A 61 18.93 11.57 4.16
C VAL A 61 19.31 10.91 5.48
N LEU A 62 18.90 11.52 6.57
CA LEU A 62 19.09 10.92 7.89
C LEU A 62 18.40 9.55 7.92
N PRO A 63 19.03 8.52 8.48
CA PRO A 63 18.40 7.22 8.60
C PRO A 63 17.09 7.36 9.37
N VAL A 64 16.03 6.82 8.81
CA VAL A 64 14.75 6.71 9.52
C VAL A 64 14.97 5.68 10.62
N GLU A 65 15.00 6.13 11.86
CA GLU A 65 14.95 5.24 13.01
C GLU A 65 13.51 4.75 13.17
N PHE A 66 13.30 3.49 12.88
CA PHE A 66 12.02 2.85 13.20
C PHE A 66 12.00 2.61 14.71
N ALA A 67 11.12 3.29 15.42
CA ALA A 67 10.82 2.95 16.80
C ALA A 67 10.20 1.54 16.81
N THR A 68 10.96 0.55 17.29
CA THR A 68 10.54 -0.85 17.28
C THR A 68 9.59 -1.21 18.43
N THR A 69 9.41 -0.34 19.40
CA THR A 69 8.50 -0.54 20.53
C THR A 69 7.19 0.21 20.28
N LEU A 70 6.20 -0.51 19.75
CA LEU A 70 4.83 -0.02 19.76
C LEU A 70 4.28 -0.26 21.19
N GLU A 71 4.08 0.83 21.91
CA GLU A 71 3.35 0.76 23.17
C GLU A 71 1.91 0.31 22.93
N LYS A 72 1.37 -0.47 23.85
CA LYS A 72 -0.01 -0.99 23.75
C LYS A 72 -1.03 0.13 23.55
N SER A 73 -0.87 1.25 24.25
CA SER A 73 -1.71 2.44 24.16
C SER A 73 -1.72 3.05 22.75
N VAL A 74 -0.57 3.07 22.07
CA VAL A 74 -0.47 3.57 20.68
C VAL A 74 -1.21 2.64 19.72
N ILE A 75 -1.08 1.31 19.92
CA ILE A 75 -1.79 0.33 19.11
C ILE A 75 -3.31 0.47 19.29
N GLU A 76 -3.78 0.54 20.53
CA GLU A 76 -5.21 0.68 20.87
C GLU A 76 -5.79 1.97 20.28
N ASN A 77 -5.08 3.11 20.40
CA ASN A 77 -5.50 4.37 19.80
C ASN A 77 -5.57 4.29 18.26
N ASN A 78 -4.59 3.67 17.63
CA ASN A 78 -4.60 3.53 16.16
C ASN A 78 -5.75 2.64 15.69
N ILE A 79 -6.04 1.55 16.41
CA ILE A 79 -7.18 0.67 16.10
C ILE A 79 -8.51 1.42 16.29
N ALA A 80 -8.65 2.19 17.35
CA ALA A 80 -9.86 2.99 17.59
C ALA A 80 -10.14 4.02 16.49
N GLN A 81 -9.11 4.47 15.78
CA GLN A 81 -9.19 5.44 14.69
C GLN A 81 -9.22 4.84 13.28
N VAL A 82 -9.20 3.50 13.14
CA VAL A 82 -9.27 2.84 11.82
C VAL A 82 -10.56 3.25 11.10
N PRO A 83 -10.50 3.91 9.93
CA PRO A 83 -11.71 4.42 9.26
C PRO A 83 -12.48 3.32 8.51
N GLN A 84 -11.80 2.22 8.18
CA GLN A 84 -12.37 1.15 7.36
C GLN A 84 -11.77 -0.21 7.71
N VAL A 85 -12.58 -1.26 7.61
CA VAL A 85 -12.14 -2.65 7.50
C VAL A 85 -12.58 -3.22 6.16
N SER A 86 -11.68 -3.94 5.48
CA SER A 86 -12.02 -4.62 4.23
C SER A 86 -11.80 -6.12 4.39
N PHE A 87 -12.81 -6.91 4.02
CA PHE A 87 -12.76 -8.37 4.08
C PHE A 87 -12.50 -8.94 2.69
N GLU A 88 -11.43 -9.71 2.53
CA GLU A 88 -11.27 -10.58 1.38
C GLU A 88 -12.17 -11.78 1.53
N THR A 89 -13.35 -11.75 0.90
CA THR A 89 -14.42 -12.71 1.13
C THR A 89 -14.11 -14.10 0.61
N THR A 90 -13.44 -14.15 -0.55
CA THR A 90 -13.03 -15.35 -1.25
C THR A 90 -12.00 -15.03 -2.32
N ASP A 91 -11.11 -15.94 -2.64
CA ASP A 91 -10.25 -15.87 -3.83
C ASP A 91 -10.91 -16.47 -5.08
N HIS A 92 -12.13 -17.05 -4.93
CA HIS A 92 -12.90 -17.56 -6.06
C HIS A 92 -13.58 -16.42 -6.83
N CYS A 93 -13.54 -16.52 -8.16
CA CYS A 93 -14.17 -15.55 -9.07
C CYS A 93 -14.85 -16.29 -10.21
N ASN A 94 -16.05 -15.87 -10.56
CA ASN A 94 -16.80 -16.32 -11.73
C ASN A 94 -16.65 -15.38 -12.94
N LEU A 95 -15.82 -14.33 -12.82
CA LEU A 95 -15.49 -13.39 -13.88
C LEU A 95 -14.10 -13.70 -14.46
N ASN A 96 -13.85 -13.21 -15.68
CA ASN A 96 -12.55 -13.34 -16.36
C ASN A 96 -12.08 -11.97 -16.89
N CYS A 97 -11.84 -11.05 -15.97
CA CYS A 97 -11.41 -9.69 -16.30
C CYS A 97 -9.94 -9.69 -16.78
N ARG A 98 -9.67 -9.13 -17.94
CA ARG A 98 -8.31 -9.08 -18.52
C ARG A 98 -7.28 -8.30 -17.68
N TYR A 99 -7.73 -7.35 -16.88
CA TYR A 99 -6.88 -6.50 -16.02
C TYR A 99 -6.77 -7.02 -14.58
N CYS A 100 -7.36 -8.16 -14.28
CA CYS A 100 -7.43 -8.67 -12.92
C CYS A 100 -6.05 -9.07 -12.38
N SER A 101 -5.67 -8.52 -11.23
CA SER A 101 -4.42 -8.89 -10.54
C SER A 101 -4.40 -10.34 -10.05
N LEU A 102 -5.56 -10.99 -9.93
CA LEU A 102 -5.73 -12.40 -9.60
C LEU A 102 -5.96 -13.27 -10.84
N GLY A 103 -5.78 -12.71 -12.05
CA GLY A 103 -5.99 -13.39 -13.31
C GLY A 103 -4.78 -14.19 -13.79
N ASP A 104 -4.92 -14.80 -14.97
CA ASP A 104 -3.92 -15.69 -15.56
C ASP A 104 -2.59 -14.98 -15.91
N LEU A 105 -2.56 -13.66 -15.96
CA LEU A 105 -1.34 -12.87 -16.16
C LEU A 105 -0.37 -12.94 -14.97
N TYR A 106 -0.85 -13.34 -13.79
CA TYR A 106 -0.07 -13.41 -12.56
C TYR A 106 0.13 -14.86 -12.14
N THR A 107 1.14 -15.51 -12.69
CA THR A 107 1.44 -16.94 -12.47
C THR A 107 1.84 -17.28 -11.02
N PHE A 108 2.19 -16.27 -10.22
CA PHE A 108 2.57 -16.43 -8.82
C PHE A 108 1.36 -16.40 -7.85
N SER A 109 0.18 -15.98 -8.33
CA SER A 109 -1.04 -15.92 -7.54
C SER A 109 -1.93 -17.13 -7.82
N LYS A 110 -1.73 -18.22 -7.08
CA LYS A 110 -2.60 -19.39 -7.21
C LYS A 110 -3.90 -19.17 -6.44
N LYS A 111 -5.03 -19.18 -7.14
CA LYS A 111 -6.35 -19.19 -6.52
C LYS A 111 -6.57 -20.56 -5.87
N GLU A 112 -6.71 -20.61 -4.56
CA GLU A 112 -6.97 -21.85 -3.82
C GLU A 112 -8.46 -22.13 -3.63
N ARG A 113 -9.33 -21.24 -4.12
CA ARG A 113 -10.80 -21.27 -3.97
C ARG A 113 -11.23 -21.35 -2.50
N LYS A 114 -10.53 -20.61 -1.67
CA LYS A 114 -10.81 -20.49 -0.24
C LYS A 114 -11.77 -19.36 0.05
N ASN A 115 -12.62 -19.57 1.03
CA ASN A 115 -13.44 -18.53 1.62
C ASN A 115 -12.80 -18.07 2.94
N ILE A 116 -13.05 -16.83 3.30
CA ILE A 116 -12.72 -16.29 4.61
C ILE A 116 -13.39 -17.12 5.72
N ASP A 117 -12.73 -17.27 6.84
CA ASP A 117 -13.33 -17.88 8.04
C ASP A 117 -14.34 -16.90 8.67
N PRO A 118 -15.66 -17.21 8.65
CA PRO A 118 -16.68 -16.31 9.14
C PRO A 118 -16.53 -15.97 10.63
N GLN A 119 -16.09 -16.94 11.42
CA GLN A 119 -15.96 -16.74 12.88
C GLN A 119 -14.82 -15.80 13.24
N LYS A 120 -13.72 -15.86 12.48
CA LYS A 120 -12.61 -14.91 12.65
C LYS A 120 -13.01 -13.50 12.25
N ALA A 121 -13.73 -13.37 11.13
CA ALA A 121 -14.21 -12.09 10.64
C ALA A 121 -15.19 -11.43 11.64
N LEU A 122 -16.14 -12.19 12.16
CA LEU A 122 -17.08 -11.69 13.18
C LEU A 122 -16.37 -11.27 14.47
N ARG A 123 -15.39 -12.04 14.93
CA ARG A 123 -14.62 -11.67 16.12
C ARG A 123 -13.84 -10.37 15.90
N LEU A 124 -13.23 -10.20 14.71
CA LEU A 124 -12.54 -8.96 14.36
C LEU A 124 -13.52 -7.78 14.35
N LEU A 125 -14.68 -7.94 13.69
CA LEU A 125 -15.67 -6.88 13.57
C LEU A 125 -16.19 -6.44 14.94
N ARG A 126 -16.57 -7.38 15.81
CA ARG A 126 -17.00 -7.11 17.18
C ARG A 126 -15.92 -6.39 17.98
N PHE A 127 -14.68 -6.87 17.91
CA PHE A 127 -13.55 -6.22 18.55
C PHE A 127 -13.38 -4.77 18.08
N LEU A 128 -13.51 -4.51 16.75
CA LEU A 128 -13.44 -3.16 16.22
C LEU A 128 -14.59 -2.29 16.77
N PHE A 129 -15.79 -2.80 16.87
CA PHE A 129 -16.92 -2.05 17.47
C PHE A 129 -16.70 -1.74 18.96
N ASP A 130 -16.10 -2.68 19.70
CA ASP A 130 -15.83 -2.50 21.14
C ASP A 130 -14.76 -1.42 21.41
N VAL A 131 -13.80 -1.22 20.48
CA VAL A 131 -12.70 -0.26 20.67
C VAL A 131 -12.90 1.07 19.96
N LYS A 132 -13.89 1.19 19.09
CA LYS A 132 -14.22 2.41 18.37
C LYS A 132 -14.70 3.50 19.30
N LEU A 133 -14.37 4.74 18.96
CA LEU A 133 -14.91 5.90 19.65
C LEU A 133 -16.38 6.10 19.27
N GLU A 134 -17.21 6.42 20.25
CA GLU A 134 -18.63 6.72 20.04
C GLU A 134 -18.81 7.85 19.02
N GLY A 135 -19.73 7.65 18.05
CA GLY A 135 -19.99 8.61 16.98
C GLY A 135 -18.95 8.66 15.86
N SER A 136 -17.93 7.78 15.89
CA SER A 136 -16.96 7.70 14.78
C SER A 136 -17.56 6.99 13.56
N GLU A 137 -17.25 7.50 12.36
CA GLU A 137 -17.57 6.83 11.10
C GLU A 137 -16.70 5.59 10.90
N PHE A 138 -17.29 4.54 10.34
CA PHE A 138 -16.60 3.30 10.08
C PHE A 138 -17.14 2.60 8.83
N ALA A 139 -16.32 2.42 7.82
CA ALA A 139 -16.70 1.76 6.59
C ALA A 139 -16.36 0.26 6.62
N ILE A 140 -17.20 -0.57 6.02
CA ILE A 140 -16.94 -1.99 5.79
C ILE A 140 -16.90 -2.25 4.30
N GLY A 141 -15.74 -2.70 3.82
CA GLY A 141 -15.52 -3.07 2.43
C GLY A 141 -15.46 -4.59 2.21
N PHE A 142 -15.80 -5.02 1.01
CA PHE A 142 -15.69 -6.42 0.59
C PHE A 142 -14.90 -6.48 -0.71
N PHE A 143 -13.91 -7.37 -0.77
CA PHE A 143 -13.10 -7.58 -1.97
C PHE A 143 -12.69 -9.06 -2.09
N GLY A 144 -11.86 -9.37 -3.08
CA GLY A 144 -11.33 -10.71 -3.34
C GLY A 144 -11.41 -11.05 -4.83
N GLY A 145 -11.72 -12.31 -5.14
CA GLY A 145 -12.02 -12.70 -6.51
C GLY A 145 -13.30 -12.01 -7.01
N GLU A 146 -14.45 -12.54 -6.68
CA GLU A 146 -15.75 -11.88 -6.79
C GLU A 146 -16.47 -11.99 -5.44
N PRO A 147 -16.59 -10.91 -4.68
CA PRO A 147 -17.14 -10.95 -3.31
C PRO A 147 -18.52 -11.60 -3.22
N LEU A 148 -19.37 -11.39 -4.22
CA LEU A 148 -20.74 -11.90 -4.23
C LEU A 148 -20.82 -13.42 -4.45
N VAL A 149 -19.73 -14.08 -4.88
CA VAL A 149 -19.66 -15.55 -4.88
C VAL A 149 -19.81 -16.11 -3.46
N ASN A 150 -19.39 -15.34 -2.46
CA ASN A 150 -19.58 -15.64 -1.04
C ASN A 150 -20.63 -14.71 -0.40
N GLY A 151 -21.76 -14.52 -1.06
CA GLY A 151 -22.83 -13.59 -0.64
C GLY A 151 -23.36 -13.84 0.77
N ARG A 152 -23.43 -15.10 1.22
CA ARG A 152 -23.83 -15.43 2.60
C ARG A 152 -22.91 -14.83 3.65
N PHE A 153 -21.60 -14.75 3.37
CA PHE A 153 -20.66 -14.09 4.25
C PHE A 153 -20.92 -12.57 4.29
N VAL A 154 -21.15 -11.95 3.12
CA VAL A 154 -21.46 -10.52 3.02
C VAL A 154 -22.73 -10.21 3.82
N GLU A 155 -23.81 -10.99 3.63
CA GLU A 155 -25.06 -10.84 4.39
C GLU A 155 -24.83 -10.93 5.90
N MET A 156 -24.06 -11.94 6.35
CA MET A 156 -23.76 -12.13 7.77
C MET A 156 -23.01 -10.93 8.38
N ILE A 157 -22.02 -10.38 7.68
CA ILE A 157 -21.27 -9.18 8.15
C ILE A 157 -22.17 -7.96 8.18
N VAL A 158 -23.03 -7.78 7.17
CA VAL A 158 -24.00 -6.68 7.12
C VAL A 158 -25.01 -6.76 8.26
N GLU A 159 -25.54 -7.95 8.58
CA GLU A 159 -26.45 -8.12 9.71
C GLU A 159 -25.73 -7.84 11.05
N GLU A 160 -24.53 -8.32 11.25
CA GLU A 160 -23.72 -8.00 12.45
C GLU A 160 -23.45 -6.49 12.57
N ALA A 161 -23.15 -5.82 11.44
CA ALA A 161 -22.94 -4.39 11.42
C ALA A 161 -24.20 -3.59 11.80
N LYS A 162 -25.39 -4.02 11.36
CA LYS A 162 -26.65 -3.40 11.77
C LYS A 162 -26.90 -3.48 13.29
N ILE A 163 -26.51 -4.59 13.91
CA ILE A 163 -26.56 -4.75 15.36
C ILE A 163 -25.61 -3.73 16.01
N GLY A 164 -24.40 -3.54 15.47
CA GLY A 164 -23.44 -2.55 15.95
C GLY A 164 -23.96 -1.10 15.84
N VAL A 165 -24.72 -0.77 14.79
CA VAL A 165 -25.32 0.57 14.60
C VAL A 165 -26.28 0.96 15.74
N HIS A 166 -26.92 0.00 16.38
CA HIS A 166 -27.72 0.28 17.57
C HIS A 166 -26.92 0.80 18.79
N TYR A 167 -25.59 0.70 18.73
CA TYR A 167 -24.66 1.25 19.71
C TYR A 167 -24.05 2.60 19.29
N ASN A 168 -24.71 3.37 18.41
CA ASN A 168 -24.32 4.71 17.94
C ASN A 168 -23.15 4.75 16.91
N TYR A 169 -22.94 3.70 16.14
CA TYR A 169 -22.00 3.73 15.01
C TYR A 169 -22.72 3.99 13.69
N GLN A 170 -22.26 4.96 12.93
CA GLN A 170 -22.73 5.17 11.56
C GLN A 170 -21.90 4.24 10.64
N CYS A 171 -22.56 3.23 10.08
CA CYS A 171 -21.90 2.27 9.18
C CYS A 171 -22.36 2.55 7.75
N ASP A 172 -21.44 3.06 6.93
CA ASP A 172 -21.65 3.17 5.49
C ASP A 172 -21.17 1.89 4.79
N ILE A 173 -22.11 1.23 4.12
CA ILE A 173 -21.78 0.10 3.24
C ILE A 173 -21.49 0.68 1.88
N ASP A 174 -20.20 0.73 1.52
CA ASP A 174 -19.79 1.14 0.19
C ASP A 174 -20.29 0.10 -0.83
N ARG A 175 -21.32 0.51 -1.61
CA ARG A 175 -21.89 -0.29 -2.70
C ARG A 175 -21.22 0.01 -4.04
N SER A 176 -20.13 0.76 -4.06
CA SER A 176 -19.41 1.08 -5.28
C SER A 176 -18.57 -0.12 -5.74
N ILE A 177 -19.27 -1.13 -6.21
CA ILE A 177 -18.68 -2.14 -7.11
C ILE A 177 -19.08 -1.71 -8.53
N PRO A 178 -18.10 -1.39 -9.40
CA PRO A 178 -18.38 -1.06 -10.80
C PRO A 178 -18.90 -2.25 -11.59
#